data_cf75bb5ad193ad21fc0c625058ee7761
#
_entry.id   cf75bb5ad193ad21fc0c625058ee7761
#
_cell.length_a   1.000
_cell.length_b   1.000
_cell.length_c   1.000
_cell.angle_alpha   90.00
_cell.angle_beta   90.00
_cell.angle_gamma   90.00
#
_symmetry.space_group_name_H-M   'P 1'
#
loop_
_entity.id
_entity.type
_entity.pdbx_description
1 polymer ?
#
loop_
_entity_poly.entity_id
_entity_poly.type
_entity_poly.pdbx_seq_one_letter_code
_entity_poly.pdbx_strand_id
1 'polypeptide(L)'
;AQEFYIEDDAVLVVSEHAGNHWNITRQKLEGGASFTVKTKAYAIGVYGDFFLFATGRLSFAKLVSKVAEAIQLKIYEEVAMSFANAVTNLPAEFTANGSYDEAKLQEIVAHVEAITGSPAIVLGTRTALAKVTAGLNIAYYSDAMKNELARSGRIASVNGLTLVQLPQVHKQNTFEFAYDDN
;
A
#
# COMPACT_ATOMS: atom_id res chain seq x y z
N ALA A 1 -8.51 17.89 14.67
CA ALA A 1 -7.71 16.68 14.84
C ALA A 1 -8.67 15.54 15.24
N GLN A 2 -8.50 14.38 14.66
CA GLN A 2 -9.28 13.19 14.95
C GLN A 2 -8.36 12.20 15.67
N GLU A 3 -8.79 11.67 16.80
CA GLU A 3 -8.06 10.67 17.58
C GLU A 3 -8.53 9.28 17.15
N PHE A 4 -7.56 8.40 16.90
CA PHE A 4 -7.79 7.00 16.59
C PHE A 4 -7.12 6.15 17.67
N TYR A 5 -7.77 5.07 18.01
CA TYR A 5 -7.29 4.07 18.94
C TYR A 5 -6.96 2.79 18.16
N ILE A 6 -5.79 2.23 18.40
CA ILE A 6 -5.38 0.93 17.86
C ILE A 6 -5.24 -0.02 19.05
N GLU A 7 -5.94 -1.14 19.01
CA GLU A 7 -5.79 -2.21 19.98
C GLU A 7 -4.40 -2.86 19.86
N ASP A 8 -3.92 -3.41 20.98
CA ASP A 8 -2.65 -4.14 20.99
C ASP A 8 -2.90 -5.57 20.51
N ASP A 9 -2.38 -5.89 19.33
CA ASP A 9 -2.44 -7.22 18.68
C ASP A 9 -1.17 -8.04 18.96
N ALA A 10 -0.36 -7.69 19.98
CA ALA A 10 0.86 -8.40 20.29
C ALA A 10 0.59 -9.88 20.61
N VAL A 11 1.30 -10.76 19.90
CA VAL A 11 1.22 -12.21 20.11
C VAL A 11 1.92 -12.56 21.43
N LEU A 12 1.18 -13.16 22.35
CA LEU A 12 1.71 -13.61 23.63
C LEU A 12 2.58 -14.85 23.46
N VAL A 13 3.73 -14.84 24.14
CA VAL A 13 4.67 -15.97 24.14
C VAL A 13 4.28 -16.99 25.18
N VAL A 14 4.09 -18.23 24.80
CA VAL A 14 3.83 -19.34 25.70
C VAL A 14 5.15 -19.91 26.21
N SER A 15 5.33 -19.97 27.52
CA SER A 15 6.51 -20.58 28.15
C SER A 15 6.24 -22.03 28.52
N GLU A 16 7.21 -22.92 28.24
CA GLU A 16 7.16 -24.30 28.72
C GLU A 16 7.28 -24.32 30.26
N HIS A 17 6.36 -25.02 30.92
CA HIS A 17 6.27 -25.05 32.36
C HIS A 17 6.73 -26.39 32.95
N ALA A 18 7.84 -26.35 33.67
CA ALA A 18 8.44 -27.52 34.34
C ALA A 18 7.84 -27.81 35.75
N GLY A 19 6.61 -27.38 36.02
CA GLY A 19 5.97 -27.58 37.32
C GLY A 19 6.30 -26.55 38.40
N ASN A 20 7.12 -25.55 38.09
CA ASN A 20 7.53 -24.51 39.01
C ASN A 20 7.06 -23.12 38.50
N HIS A 21 6.29 -22.41 39.28
CA HIS A 21 5.70 -21.10 38.91
C HIS A 21 6.74 -19.97 38.71
N TRP A 22 8.01 -20.17 39.09
CA TRP A 22 9.07 -19.20 38.87
C TRP A 22 9.55 -19.10 37.42
N ASN A 23 9.23 -20.09 36.59
CA ASN A 23 9.62 -20.13 35.17
C ASN A 23 8.61 -19.47 34.23
N ILE A 24 7.53 -18.89 34.75
CA ILE A 24 6.51 -18.23 33.96
C ILE A 24 6.87 -16.75 33.82
N THR A 25 7.21 -16.32 32.60
CA THR A 25 7.40 -14.92 32.28
C THR A 25 6.05 -14.22 32.21
N ARG A 26 5.85 -13.26 33.09
CA ARG A 26 4.63 -12.43 33.06
C ARG A 26 4.72 -11.45 31.91
N GLN A 27 3.73 -11.47 31.05
CA GLN A 27 3.57 -10.53 29.94
C GLN A 27 2.40 -9.59 30.28
N LYS A 28 2.62 -8.30 30.07
CA LYS A 28 1.58 -7.29 30.28
C LYS A 28 0.87 -7.09 28.94
N LEU A 29 -0.46 -7.24 28.94
CA LEU A 29 -1.28 -6.71 27.86
C LEU A 29 -1.32 -5.19 28.02
N GLU A 30 -0.79 -4.50 27.04
CA GLU A 30 -0.92 -3.05 26.98
C GLU A 30 -2.28 -2.70 26.37
N GLY A 31 -2.89 -1.60 26.80
CA GLY A 31 -4.23 -1.21 26.36
C GLY A 31 -4.27 -0.63 24.94
N GLY A 32 -3.26 -0.88 24.11
CA GLY A 32 -3.14 -0.26 22.78
C GLY A 32 -2.58 1.16 22.81
N ALA A 33 -2.55 1.82 21.67
CA ALA A 33 -2.05 3.17 21.51
C ALA A 33 -3.07 4.09 20.83
N SER A 34 -3.22 5.31 21.31
CA SER A 34 -3.96 6.35 20.60
C SER A 34 -3.02 7.24 19.78
N PHE A 35 -3.43 7.63 18.60
CA PHE A 35 -2.72 8.62 17.80
C PHE A 35 -3.69 9.64 17.23
N THR A 36 -3.19 10.86 17.10
CA THR A 36 -3.98 11.98 16.61
C THR A 36 -3.60 12.30 15.17
N VAL A 37 -4.56 12.22 14.27
CA VAL A 37 -4.38 12.62 12.87
C VAL A 37 -4.71 14.10 12.71
N LYS A 38 -3.75 14.87 12.21
CA LYS A 38 -3.99 16.27 11.82
C LYS A 38 -4.76 16.28 10.51
N THR A 39 -5.98 16.80 10.54
CA THR A 39 -6.79 16.97 9.33
C THR A 39 -6.23 18.12 8.49
N LYS A 40 -6.09 17.89 7.18
CA LYS A 40 -5.77 18.91 6.19
C LYS A 40 -7.04 19.27 5.42
N ALA A 41 -7.28 20.54 5.19
CA ALA A 41 -8.38 20.99 4.33
C ALA A 41 -7.88 21.09 2.89
N TYR A 42 -8.58 20.44 1.97
CA TYR A 42 -8.33 20.55 0.54
C TYR A 42 -9.47 21.29 -0.13
N ALA A 43 -9.16 22.16 -1.05
CA ALA A 43 -10.14 22.88 -1.85
C ALA A 43 -9.73 22.87 -3.33
N ILE A 44 -10.71 22.84 -4.20
CA ILE A 44 -10.52 22.97 -5.64
C ILE A 44 -11.44 24.07 -6.16
N GLY A 45 -10.86 25.03 -6.89
CA GLY A 45 -11.60 26.08 -7.59
C GLY A 45 -11.60 25.79 -9.08
N VAL A 46 -12.77 25.71 -9.69
CA VAL A 46 -12.94 25.53 -11.13
C VAL A 46 -13.81 26.66 -11.68
N TYR A 47 -13.35 27.28 -12.75
CA TYR A 47 -14.13 28.29 -13.48
C TYR A 47 -14.21 27.90 -14.96
N GLY A 48 -15.24 28.35 -15.62
CA GLY A 48 -15.41 28.17 -17.06
C GLY A 48 -15.91 29.46 -17.70
N ASP A 49 -15.53 29.65 -18.95
CA ASP A 49 -16.01 30.78 -19.73
C ASP A 49 -17.52 30.60 -20.01
N PHE A 50 -18.30 31.65 -19.74
CA PHE A 50 -19.75 31.67 -19.98
C PHE A 50 -20.08 31.37 -21.44
N PHE A 51 -19.27 31.84 -22.39
CA PHE A 51 -19.49 31.59 -23.81
C PHE A 51 -19.41 30.10 -24.15
N LEU A 52 -18.51 29.34 -23.48
CA LEU A 52 -18.40 27.89 -23.67
C LEU A 52 -19.63 27.14 -23.13
N PHE A 53 -20.23 27.63 -22.04
CA PHE A 53 -21.50 27.12 -21.54
C PHE A 53 -22.67 27.44 -22.51
N ALA A 54 -22.76 28.67 -22.96
CA ALA A 54 -23.82 29.13 -23.86
C ALA A 54 -23.80 28.39 -25.22
N THR A 55 -22.60 28.02 -25.70
CA THR A 55 -22.42 27.25 -26.94
C THR A 55 -22.53 25.73 -26.74
N GLY A 56 -22.80 25.25 -25.54
CA GLY A 56 -22.90 23.82 -25.23
C GLY A 56 -21.56 23.04 -25.27
N ARG A 57 -20.44 23.75 -25.42
CA ARG A 57 -19.11 23.10 -25.43
C ARG A 57 -18.64 22.68 -24.04
N LEU A 58 -19.16 23.31 -23.00
CA LEU A 58 -18.91 23.00 -21.61
C LEU A 58 -20.23 22.76 -20.89
N SER A 59 -20.33 21.64 -20.14
CA SER A 59 -21.49 21.35 -19.31
C SER A 59 -21.12 21.37 -17.84
N PHE A 60 -22.05 21.77 -16.98
CA PHE A 60 -21.85 21.76 -15.53
C PHE A 60 -21.60 20.34 -15.01
N ALA A 61 -22.27 19.34 -15.53
CA ALA A 61 -22.05 17.93 -15.18
C ALA A 61 -20.59 17.49 -15.44
N LYS A 62 -20.02 17.92 -16.58
CA LYS A 62 -18.61 17.62 -16.90
C LYS A 62 -17.65 18.31 -15.94
N LEU A 63 -17.94 19.53 -15.49
CA LEU A 63 -17.13 20.21 -14.46
C LEU A 63 -17.18 19.46 -13.14
N VAL A 64 -18.36 19.08 -12.67
CA VAL A 64 -18.53 18.31 -11.43
C VAL A 64 -17.79 16.97 -11.49
N SER A 65 -17.90 16.26 -12.62
CA SER A 65 -17.18 15.00 -12.83
C SER A 65 -15.66 15.20 -12.74
N LYS A 66 -15.13 16.26 -13.34
CA LYS A 66 -13.70 16.59 -13.29
C LYS A 66 -13.22 16.97 -11.88
N VAL A 67 -14.04 17.66 -11.11
CA VAL A 67 -13.75 17.96 -9.70
C VAL A 67 -13.70 16.66 -8.88
N ALA A 68 -14.67 15.78 -9.05
CA ALA A 68 -14.69 14.49 -8.35
C ALA A 68 -13.46 13.63 -8.68
N GLU A 69 -13.10 13.55 -9.98
CA GLU A 69 -11.89 12.85 -10.43
C GLU A 69 -10.62 13.43 -9.79
N ALA A 70 -10.48 14.77 -9.75
CA ALA A 70 -9.32 15.42 -9.16
C ALA A 70 -9.20 15.17 -7.64
N ILE A 71 -10.32 15.15 -6.91
CA ILE A 71 -10.33 14.82 -5.48
C ILE A 71 -9.92 13.37 -5.27
N GLN A 72 -10.44 12.44 -6.07
CA GLN A 72 -10.09 11.02 -5.99
C GLN A 72 -8.59 10.79 -6.25
N LEU A 73 -8.02 11.43 -7.27
CA LEU A 73 -6.58 11.36 -7.56
C LEU A 73 -5.76 11.89 -6.38
N LYS A 74 -6.20 12.99 -5.75
CA LYS A 74 -5.50 13.53 -4.57
C LYS A 74 -5.54 12.58 -3.37
N ILE A 75 -6.65 11.90 -3.16
CA ILE A 75 -6.76 10.87 -2.11
C ILE A 75 -5.77 9.74 -2.38
N TYR A 76 -5.68 9.24 -3.61
CA TYR A 76 -4.71 8.20 -3.97
C TYR A 76 -3.26 8.64 -3.74
N GLU A 77 -2.92 9.87 -4.11
CA GLU A 77 -1.60 10.45 -3.86
C GLU A 77 -1.27 10.46 -2.36
N GLU A 78 -2.16 10.99 -1.52
CA GLU A 78 -1.94 11.09 -0.07
C GLU A 78 -1.82 9.70 0.59
N VAL A 79 -2.62 8.74 0.17
CA VAL A 79 -2.54 7.36 0.66
C VAL A 79 -1.20 6.73 0.30
N ALA A 80 -0.78 6.83 -0.98
CA ALA A 80 0.49 6.26 -1.43
C ALA A 80 1.70 6.92 -0.73
N MET A 81 1.69 8.26 -0.59
CA MET A 81 2.73 8.97 0.16
C MET A 81 2.77 8.60 1.65
N SER A 82 1.61 8.31 2.26
CA SER A 82 1.55 7.86 3.65
C SER A 82 2.21 6.49 3.82
N PHE A 83 1.98 5.56 2.90
CA PHE A 83 2.67 4.26 2.90
C PHE A 83 4.18 4.42 2.70
N ALA A 84 4.61 5.21 1.70
CA ALA A 84 6.03 5.45 1.45
C ALA A 84 6.75 6.06 2.66
N ASN A 85 6.11 7.01 3.34
CA ASN A 85 6.65 7.62 4.56
C ASN A 85 6.66 6.68 5.77
N ALA A 86 5.72 5.74 5.85
CA ALA A 86 5.67 4.76 6.94
C ALA A 86 6.91 3.85 6.94
N VAL A 87 7.42 3.48 5.76
CA VAL A 87 8.60 2.62 5.61
C VAL A 87 9.84 3.22 6.28
N THR A 88 9.98 4.54 6.30
CA THR A 88 11.15 5.22 6.90
C THR A 88 11.27 5.05 8.41
N ASN A 89 10.19 4.67 9.08
CA ASN A 89 10.13 4.49 10.53
C ASN A 89 10.15 3.02 10.96
N LEU A 90 10.25 2.09 10.00
CA LEU A 90 10.29 0.66 10.30
C LEU A 90 11.70 0.21 10.69
N PRO A 91 11.84 -0.82 11.55
CA PRO A 91 13.10 -1.49 11.81
C PRO A 91 13.74 -2.06 10.54
N ALA A 92 15.08 -2.26 10.58
CA ALA A 92 15.85 -2.71 9.41
C ALA A 92 15.40 -4.07 8.86
N GLU A 93 14.87 -4.93 9.73
CA GLU A 93 14.34 -6.25 9.41
C GLU A 93 13.10 -6.20 8.49
N PHE A 94 12.38 -5.07 8.53
CA PHE A 94 11.17 -4.85 7.71
C PHE A 94 11.42 -3.94 6.51
N THR A 95 12.68 -3.58 6.27
CA THR A 95 13.04 -2.67 5.17
C THR A 95 14.12 -3.28 4.28
N ALA A 96 13.98 -3.09 2.99
CA ALA A 96 15.01 -3.42 2.02
C ALA A 96 15.18 -2.24 1.06
N ASN A 97 16.43 -1.84 0.83
CA ASN A 97 16.77 -0.78 -0.10
C ASN A 97 17.60 -1.36 -1.25
N GLY A 98 17.43 -0.82 -2.45
CA GLY A 98 18.17 -1.20 -3.64
C GLY A 98 17.36 -1.96 -4.68
N SER A 99 18.02 -2.78 -5.49
CA SER A 99 17.35 -3.57 -6.53
C SER A 99 16.43 -4.63 -5.93
N TYR A 100 15.39 -4.99 -6.67
CA TYR A 100 14.50 -6.09 -6.30
C TYR A 100 15.28 -7.39 -6.06
N ASP A 101 15.06 -7.97 -4.89
CA ASP A 101 15.59 -9.26 -4.47
C ASP A 101 14.45 -10.10 -3.88
N GLU A 102 14.17 -11.24 -4.52
CA GLU A 102 13.08 -12.13 -4.10
C GLU A 102 13.33 -12.72 -2.72
N ALA A 103 14.58 -13.06 -2.38
CA ALA A 103 14.90 -13.65 -1.09
C ALA A 103 14.61 -12.67 0.06
N LYS A 104 14.97 -11.39 -0.11
CA LYS A 104 14.65 -10.35 0.86
C LYS A 104 13.16 -10.07 0.97
N LEU A 105 12.43 -10.10 -0.14
CA LEU A 105 10.97 -9.96 -0.11
C LEU A 105 10.34 -11.08 0.73
N GLN A 106 10.74 -12.33 0.50
CA GLN A 106 10.24 -13.47 1.26
C GLN A 106 10.60 -13.41 2.75
N GLU A 107 11.79 -12.92 3.08
CA GLU A 107 12.21 -12.70 4.46
C GLU A 107 11.33 -11.66 5.17
N ILE A 108 11.10 -10.50 4.54
CA ILE A 108 10.21 -9.45 5.08
C ILE A 108 8.78 -9.98 5.24
N VAL A 109 8.27 -10.71 4.25
CA VAL A 109 6.94 -11.32 4.31
C VAL A 109 6.84 -12.28 5.48
N ALA A 110 7.83 -13.15 5.69
CA ALA A 110 7.84 -14.10 6.80
C ALA A 110 7.83 -13.37 8.16
N HIS A 111 8.57 -12.26 8.30
CA HIS A 111 8.55 -11.45 9.51
C HIS A 111 7.18 -10.80 9.74
N VAL A 112 6.57 -10.23 8.69
CA VAL A 112 5.23 -9.63 8.79
C VAL A 112 4.18 -10.67 9.19
N GLU A 113 4.17 -11.83 8.54
CA GLU A 113 3.23 -12.92 8.85
C GLU A 113 3.43 -13.49 10.25
N ALA A 114 4.70 -13.61 10.70
CA ALA A 114 5.00 -14.08 12.05
C ALA A 114 4.48 -13.13 13.15
N ILE A 115 4.50 -11.81 12.89
CA ILE A 115 4.01 -10.82 13.86
C ILE A 115 2.51 -10.68 13.82
N THR A 116 1.92 -10.65 12.60
CA THR A 116 0.49 -10.38 12.43
C THR A 116 -0.37 -11.63 12.54
N GLY A 117 0.21 -12.82 12.36
CA GLY A 117 -0.53 -14.08 12.27
C GLY A 117 -1.47 -14.18 11.07
N SER A 118 -1.31 -13.27 10.09
CA SER A 118 -2.19 -13.15 8.92
C SER A 118 -1.38 -13.14 7.63
N PRO A 119 -1.95 -13.61 6.49
CA PRO A 119 -1.26 -13.58 5.20
C PRO A 119 -0.90 -12.17 4.79
N ALA A 120 0.31 -11.96 4.30
CA ALA A 120 0.78 -10.69 3.82
C ALA A 120 0.24 -10.37 2.41
N ILE A 121 0.08 -9.07 2.13
CA ILE A 121 -0.31 -8.53 0.84
C ILE A 121 0.80 -7.62 0.33
N VAL A 122 1.21 -7.78 -0.91
CA VAL A 122 2.21 -6.92 -1.55
C VAL A 122 1.51 -5.80 -2.32
N LEU A 123 1.74 -4.56 -1.88
CA LEU A 123 1.26 -3.36 -2.55
C LEU A 123 2.39 -2.76 -3.38
N GLY A 124 2.12 -2.41 -4.62
CA GLY A 124 3.13 -1.77 -5.45
C GLY A 124 2.55 -1.09 -6.67
N THR A 125 3.35 -0.24 -7.30
CA THR A 125 2.99 0.32 -8.61
C THR A 125 3.08 -0.75 -9.69
N ARG A 126 2.58 -0.45 -10.87
CA ARG A 126 2.64 -1.38 -12.00
C ARG A 126 4.08 -1.80 -12.34
N THR A 127 5.03 -0.87 -12.27
CA THR A 127 6.44 -1.09 -12.56
C THR A 127 7.11 -1.97 -11.49
N ALA A 128 6.83 -1.75 -10.23
CA ALA A 128 7.33 -2.56 -9.12
C ALA A 128 6.80 -4.01 -9.21
N LEU A 129 5.49 -4.17 -9.39
CA LEU A 129 4.89 -5.51 -9.52
C LEU A 129 5.36 -6.27 -10.76
N ALA A 130 5.69 -5.56 -11.85
CA ALA A 130 6.30 -6.18 -13.02
C ALA A 130 7.71 -6.71 -12.73
N LYS A 131 8.51 -6.02 -11.90
CA LYS A 131 9.83 -6.52 -11.45
C LYS A 131 9.69 -7.81 -10.63
N VAL A 132 8.72 -7.85 -9.72
CA VAL A 132 8.41 -9.07 -8.93
C VAL A 132 8.06 -10.23 -9.85
N THR A 133 7.22 -9.99 -10.84
CA THR A 133 6.79 -11.03 -11.79
C THR A 133 7.94 -11.46 -12.73
N ALA A 134 8.78 -10.53 -13.17
CA ALA A 134 9.90 -10.81 -14.06
C ALA A 134 11.04 -11.60 -13.39
N GLY A 135 11.20 -11.47 -12.06
CA GLY A 135 12.17 -12.23 -11.28
C GLY A 135 11.85 -13.73 -11.17
N LEU A 136 10.63 -14.11 -11.47
CA LEU A 136 10.17 -15.49 -11.34
C LEU A 136 10.54 -16.34 -12.57
N ASN A 137 10.88 -17.60 -12.35
CA ASN A 137 11.19 -18.52 -13.44
C ASN A 137 9.91 -18.95 -14.16
N ILE A 138 9.73 -18.49 -15.39
CA ILE A 138 8.58 -18.77 -16.27
C ILE A 138 8.34 -20.29 -16.46
N ALA A 139 9.37 -21.13 -16.28
CA ALA A 139 9.24 -22.57 -16.41
C ALA A 139 8.28 -23.19 -15.39
N TYR A 140 8.07 -22.55 -14.26
CA TYR A 140 7.15 -23.01 -13.20
C TYR A 140 5.72 -22.47 -13.34
N TYR A 141 5.46 -21.63 -14.36
CA TYR A 141 4.13 -21.08 -14.56
C TYR A 141 3.20 -22.04 -15.25
N SER A 142 1.99 -22.18 -14.71
CA SER A 142 0.90 -22.81 -15.43
C SER A 142 0.52 -22.01 -16.67
N ASP A 143 -0.11 -22.65 -17.65
CA ASP A 143 -0.56 -21.94 -18.86
C ASP A 143 -1.58 -20.84 -18.54
N ALA A 144 -2.38 -20.99 -17.48
CA ALA A 144 -3.28 -19.95 -16.98
C ALA A 144 -2.50 -18.71 -16.50
N MET A 145 -1.43 -18.91 -15.74
CA MET A 145 -0.56 -17.80 -15.28
C MET A 145 0.16 -17.11 -16.43
N LYS A 146 0.63 -17.86 -17.43
CA LYS A 146 1.24 -17.29 -18.65
C LYS A 146 0.24 -16.44 -19.43
N ASN A 147 -0.99 -16.90 -19.57
CA ASN A 147 -2.06 -16.16 -20.23
C ASN A 147 -2.45 -14.88 -19.45
N GLU A 148 -2.50 -14.96 -18.12
CA GLU A 148 -2.74 -13.78 -17.28
C GLU A 148 -1.61 -12.77 -17.43
N LEU A 149 -0.35 -13.20 -17.37
CA LEU A 149 0.81 -12.34 -17.57
C LEU A 149 0.79 -11.68 -18.96
N ALA A 150 0.49 -12.43 -20.01
CA ALA A 150 0.40 -11.92 -21.38
C ALA A 150 -0.72 -10.88 -21.54
N ARG A 151 -1.83 -11.02 -20.82
CA ARG A 151 -3.00 -10.16 -20.92
C ARG A 151 -2.92 -8.93 -20.02
N SER A 152 -2.42 -9.05 -18.80
CA SER A 152 -2.42 -7.98 -17.77
C SER A 152 -1.04 -7.38 -17.52
N GLY A 153 0.03 -8.04 -17.98
CA GLY A 153 1.42 -7.66 -17.71
C GLY A 153 1.88 -7.99 -16.28
N ARG A 154 1.04 -8.67 -15.49
CA ARG A 154 1.34 -9.10 -14.12
C ARG A 154 0.50 -10.33 -13.75
N ILE A 155 0.87 -10.97 -12.66
CA ILE A 155 0.11 -12.06 -12.05
C ILE A 155 -0.51 -11.53 -10.75
N ALA A 156 -1.76 -11.89 -10.45
CA ALA A 156 -2.47 -11.41 -9.27
C ALA A 156 -1.95 -12.03 -7.97
N SER A 157 -1.37 -13.22 -8.04
CA SER A 157 -0.86 -13.96 -6.88
C SER A 157 0.40 -14.72 -7.25
N VAL A 158 1.44 -14.61 -6.42
CA VAL A 158 2.74 -15.22 -6.63
C VAL A 158 3.23 -15.82 -5.31
N ASN A 159 3.64 -17.08 -5.31
CA ASN A 159 4.16 -17.77 -4.12
C ASN A 159 3.27 -17.62 -2.86
N GLY A 160 1.95 -17.64 -3.03
CA GLY A 160 1.01 -17.41 -1.94
C GLY A 160 0.72 -15.95 -1.61
N LEU A 161 1.46 -15.01 -2.18
CA LEU A 161 1.29 -13.58 -1.94
C LEU A 161 0.30 -12.97 -2.92
N THR A 162 -0.63 -12.19 -2.41
CA THR A 162 -1.55 -11.40 -3.23
C THR A 162 -0.89 -10.09 -3.64
N LEU A 163 -0.84 -9.81 -4.94
CA LEU A 163 -0.26 -8.59 -5.51
C LEU A 163 -1.36 -7.57 -5.80
N VAL A 164 -1.36 -6.44 -5.11
CA VAL A 164 -2.34 -5.35 -5.29
C VAL A 164 -1.65 -4.14 -5.90
N GLN A 165 -2.19 -3.68 -7.02
CA GLN A 165 -1.64 -2.52 -7.73
C GLN A 165 -2.16 -1.23 -7.13
N LEU A 166 -1.24 -0.33 -6.77
CA LEU A 166 -1.54 1.06 -6.47
C LEU A 166 -1.62 1.88 -7.77
N PRO A 167 -2.65 2.71 -7.96
CA PRO A 167 -2.73 3.60 -9.10
C PRO A 167 -1.63 4.66 -9.02
N GLN A 168 -0.88 4.83 -10.08
CA GLN A 168 0.17 5.83 -10.18
C GLN A 168 -0.41 7.16 -10.66
N VAL A 169 -0.04 8.26 -10.02
CA VAL A 169 -0.58 9.60 -10.28
C VAL A 169 0.58 10.55 -10.59
N HIS A 170 0.38 11.47 -11.52
CA HIS A 170 1.33 12.54 -11.80
C HIS A 170 1.18 13.70 -10.80
N LYS A 171 2.28 14.36 -10.49
CA LYS A 171 2.26 15.66 -9.80
C LYS A 171 1.50 16.67 -10.67
N GLN A 172 0.78 17.58 -10.02
CA GLN A 172 -0.03 18.57 -10.72
C GLN A 172 0.79 19.37 -11.75
N ASN A 173 0.29 19.43 -12.99
CA ASN A 173 0.90 20.14 -14.12
C ASN A 173 2.30 19.64 -14.52
N THR A 174 2.67 18.41 -14.19
CA THR A 174 3.93 17.79 -14.62
C THR A 174 3.68 16.39 -15.18
N PHE A 175 4.69 15.80 -15.83
CA PHE A 175 4.70 14.39 -16.22
C PHE A 175 5.51 13.54 -15.23
N GLU A 176 5.90 14.11 -14.09
CA GLU A 176 6.57 13.38 -13.02
C GLU A 176 5.55 12.64 -12.18
N PHE A 177 5.91 11.44 -11.75
CA PHE A 177 5.08 10.69 -10.82
C PHE A 177 5.06 11.36 -9.44
N ALA A 178 3.92 11.33 -8.78
CA ALA A 178 3.76 11.90 -7.45
C ALA A 178 4.53 11.10 -6.40
N TYR A 179 4.72 9.80 -6.65
CA TYR A 179 5.55 8.88 -5.88
C TYR A 179 6.25 7.92 -6.84
N ASP A 180 7.44 7.50 -6.49
CA ASP A 180 8.29 6.61 -7.28
C ASP A 180 8.66 5.38 -6.45
N ASP A 181 8.94 4.27 -7.13
CA ASP A 181 9.30 2.97 -6.53
C ASP A 181 10.83 2.81 -6.40
N ASN A 182 11.57 3.90 -6.25
CA ASN A 182 13.02 3.85 -6.10
C ASN A 182 13.47 3.49 -4.70
#